data_7f48c55b599d632eccb81700d8e634d5
#
_entry.id   7f48c55b599d632eccb81700d8e634d5
#
_cell.length_a   1.000
_cell.length_b   1.000
_cell.length_c   1.000
_cell.angle_alpha   90.00
_cell.angle_beta   90.00
_cell.angle_gamma   90.00
#
_symmetry.space_group_name_H-M   'P 1'
#
loop_
_entity.id
_entity.type
_entity.pdbx_description
1 polymer ?
#
loop_
_entity_poly.entity_id
_entity_poly.type
_entity_poly.pdbx_seq_one_letter_code
_entity_poly.pdbx_strand_id
1 'polypeptide(L)'
;MNNSIENAALAETRRYFLGRGAGVSLGAMALSLLESTRRVAAKPNSNIGLADLPHKPPRAKNVIFLTQSGGPSQIELFDHKPDLMKWAGKELPESVRGGQRLTTMTANQKQLIMPSRTKFKRYGESGATLGEWLPYHGEVADELCFIKSMVTDQINHAPAMTKFLTGHQL
;
A
#
# COMPACT_ATOMS: atom_id res chain seq x y z
N MET A 1 26.36 -29.51 -27.88
CA MET A 1 24.96 -29.13 -28.13
C MET A 1 24.34 -28.14 -27.12
N ASN A 2 25.12 -27.63 -26.14
CA ASN A 2 24.58 -26.72 -25.09
C ASN A 2 24.71 -25.22 -25.34
N ASN A 3 25.54 -24.81 -26.35
CA ASN A 3 25.76 -23.36 -26.55
C ASN A 3 24.63 -22.62 -27.30
N SER A 4 23.72 -23.33 -27.95
CA SER A 4 22.65 -22.69 -28.71
C SER A 4 21.49 -22.21 -27.85
N ILE A 5 21.22 -22.90 -26.74
CA ILE A 5 20.13 -22.55 -25.80
C ILE A 5 20.56 -21.40 -24.90
N GLU A 6 21.80 -21.39 -24.41
CA GLU A 6 22.34 -20.27 -23.62
C GLU A 6 22.44 -18.98 -24.46
N ASN A 7 22.84 -19.08 -25.72
CA ASN A 7 22.87 -17.91 -26.59
C ASN A 7 21.48 -17.39 -26.95
N ALA A 8 20.46 -18.23 -27.02
CA ALA A 8 19.07 -17.81 -27.18
C ALA A 8 18.51 -17.11 -25.93
N ALA A 9 18.83 -17.62 -24.75
CA ALA A 9 18.40 -17.02 -23.48
C ALA A 9 19.07 -15.65 -23.21
N LEU A 10 20.33 -15.48 -23.60
CA LEU A 10 21.04 -14.20 -23.48
C LEU A 10 20.56 -13.17 -24.52
N ALA A 11 19.99 -13.62 -25.64
CA ALA A 11 19.44 -12.74 -26.67
C ALA A 11 18.14 -12.05 -26.26
N GLU A 12 17.41 -12.59 -25.27
CA GLU A 12 16.15 -12.02 -24.77
C GLU A 12 16.30 -11.16 -23.52
N THR A 13 17.51 -10.78 -23.13
CA THR A 13 17.68 -9.84 -22.03
C THR A 13 17.16 -8.45 -22.41
N ARG A 14 16.59 -7.70 -21.42
CA ARG A 14 16.07 -6.33 -21.62
C ARG A 14 17.04 -5.40 -22.33
N ARG A 15 18.35 -5.60 -22.18
CA ARG A 15 19.39 -4.85 -22.90
C ARG A 15 19.45 -5.17 -24.39
N TYR A 16 19.23 -6.41 -24.75
CA TYR A 16 19.23 -6.85 -26.16
C TYR A 16 17.97 -6.34 -26.88
N PHE A 17 16.83 -6.38 -26.22
CA PHE A 17 15.57 -5.84 -26.72
C PHE A 17 15.63 -4.32 -26.98
N LEU A 18 16.28 -3.59 -26.07
CA LEU A 18 16.42 -2.13 -26.20
C LEU A 18 17.56 -1.69 -27.13
N GLY A 19 18.57 -2.55 -27.37
CA GLY A 19 19.77 -2.18 -28.13
C GLY A 19 19.74 -2.51 -29.62
N ARG A 20 18.86 -3.39 -30.10
CA ARG A 20 18.90 -3.93 -31.45
C ARG A 20 17.69 -3.64 -32.36
N GLY A 21 16.70 -2.89 -31.84
CA GLY A 21 15.61 -2.38 -32.67
C GLY A 21 16.13 -1.30 -33.63
N ALA A 22 16.43 -1.68 -34.87
CA ALA A 22 16.72 -0.73 -35.94
C ALA A 22 15.49 0.13 -36.21
N GLY A 23 15.63 1.42 -36.06
CA GLY A 23 14.54 2.37 -36.14
C GLY A 23 14.09 2.78 -34.75
N VAL A 24 13.70 4.03 -34.61
CA VAL A 24 13.27 4.67 -33.36
C VAL A 24 12.48 3.70 -32.50
N SER A 25 13.16 3.05 -31.54
CA SER A 25 12.54 2.00 -30.76
C SER A 25 11.40 2.60 -29.93
N LEU A 26 10.31 1.87 -29.77
CA LEU A 26 9.22 2.23 -28.88
C LEU A 26 9.72 2.68 -27.49
N GLY A 27 10.86 2.11 -27.04
CA GLY A 27 11.56 2.53 -25.83
C GLY A 27 12.17 3.93 -25.92
N ALA A 28 12.72 4.34 -27.06
CA ALA A 28 13.22 5.70 -27.25
C ALA A 28 12.07 6.73 -27.34
N MET A 29 10.95 6.34 -27.95
CA MET A 29 9.74 7.15 -27.93
C MET A 29 9.13 7.25 -26.50
N ALA A 30 9.08 6.16 -25.77
CA ALA A 30 8.63 6.18 -24.39
C ALA A 30 9.54 7.02 -23.48
N LEU A 31 10.87 6.93 -23.67
CA LEU A 31 11.84 7.78 -22.97
C LEU A 31 11.73 9.24 -23.38
N SER A 32 11.53 9.56 -24.65
CA SER A 32 11.34 10.93 -25.11
C SER A 32 10.02 11.52 -24.63
N LEU A 33 8.95 10.73 -24.53
CA LEU A 33 7.69 11.12 -23.91
C LEU A 33 7.86 11.38 -22.41
N LEU A 34 8.60 10.54 -21.70
CA LEU A 34 8.93 10.74 -20.29
C LEU A 34 9.82 11.98 -20.07
N GLU A 35 10.72 12.26 -21.00
CA GLU A 35 11.59 13.43 -20.91
C GLU A 35 10.90 14.73 -21.37
N SER A 36 9.99 14.64 -22.32
CA SER A 36 9.14 15.77 -22.71
C SER A 36 8.16 16.14 -21.61
N THR A 37 7.64 15.19 -20.86
CA THR A 37 6.81 15.45 -19.67
C THR A 37 7.60 16.06 -18.51
N ARG A 38 8.91 15.86 -18.47
CA ARG A 38 9.79 16.56 -17.50
C ARG A 38 10.05 18.02 -17.85
N ARG A 39 9.98 18.39 -19.12
CA ARG A 39 10.23 19.78 -19.60
C ARG A 39 8.96 20.62 -19.73
N VAL A 40 7.80 20.02 -19.75
CA VAL A 40 6.56 20.75 -19.54
C VAL A 40 6.51 21.03 -18.05
N ALA A 41 6.91 22.23 -17.64
CA ALA A 41 6.49 22.77 -16.36
C ALA A 41 4.99 22.53 -16.32
N ALA A 42 4.56 21.52 -15.57
CA ALA A 42 3.17 21.13 -15.53
C ALA A 42 2.41 22.35 -15.03
N LYS A 43 1.77 23.07 -15.94
CA LYS A 43 0.62 23.88 -15.54
C LYS A 43 -0.26 22.93 -14.77
N PRO A 44 -0.58 23.22 -13.52
CA PRO A 44 -1.44 22.34 -12.75
C PRO A 44 -2.71 22.13 -13.55
N ASN A 45 -2.84 20.92 -14.11
CA ASN A 45 -4.04 20.56 -14.84
C ASN A 45 -5.09 20.32 -13.77
N SER A 46 -5.94 21.32 -13.56
CA SER A 46 -6.94 21.42 -12.51
C SER A 46 -8.01 20.31 -12.52
N ASN A 47 -7.84 19.29 -13.37
CA ASN A 47 -8.85 18.24 -13.57
C ASN A 47 -8.49 16.86 -13.00
N ILE A 48 -7.36 16.72 -12.30
CA ILE A 48 -7.05 15.51 -11.56
C ILE A 48 -7.22 15.82 -10.07
N GLY A 49 -8.44 15.91 -9.62
CA GLY A 49 -8.98 15.69 -8.28
C GLY A 49 -8.29 16.27 -7.03
N LEU A 50 -7.13 16.90 -7.17
CA LEU A 50 -6.37 17.48 -6.07
C LEU A 50 -5.90 18.86 -6.52
N ALA A 51 -6.86 19.81 -6.50
CA ALA A 51 -6.52 21.21 -6.64
C ALA A 51 -5.48 21.60 -5.56
N ASP A 52 -4.45 22.34 -5.97
CA ASP A 52 -3.48 22.97 -5.07
C ASP A 52 -2.48 22.05 -4.36
N LEU A 53 -2.10 20.92 -4.94
CA LEU A 53 -0.93 20.18 -4.45
C LEU A 53 0.37 20.66 -5.12
N PRO A 54 1.48 20.71 -4.35
CA PRO A 54 1.58 20.41 -2.92
C PRO A 54 1.13 21.59 -2.04
N HIS A 55 0.30 21.31 -1.04
CA HIS A 55 -0.16 22.35 -0.08
C HIS A 55 0.98 22.99 0.72
N LYS A 56 2.13 22.35 0.74
CA LYS A 56 3.36 22.85 1.37
C LYS A 56 4.54 22.61 0.44
N PRO A 57 5.54 23.54 0.43
CA PRO A 57 6.75 23.31 -0.34
C PRO A 57 7.43 22.01 0.05
N PRO A 58 7.86 21.18 -0.91
CA PRO A 58 8.55 19.93 -0.62
C PRO A 58 9.89 20.22 0.07
N ARG A 59 10.15 19.55 1.18
CA ARG A 59 11.41 19.65 1.94
C ARG A 59 12.27 18.40 1.83
N ALA A 60 11.66 17.26 1.56
CA ALA A 60 12.36 16.01 1.40
C ALA A 60 13.07 15.95 0.04
N LYS A 61 14.34 15.57 0.05
CA LYS A 61 15.15 15.36 -1.17
C LYS A 61 15.00 13.93 -1.69
N ASN A 62 14.83 12.98 -0.79
CA ASN A 62 14.69 11.56 -1.10
C ASN A 62 13.52 11.00 -0.30
N VAL A 63 12.83 10.04 -0.90
CA VAL A 63 11.73 9.29 -0.25
C VAL A 63 12.00 7.81 -0.38
N ILE A 64 11.97 7.10 0.73
CA ILE A 64 12.02 5.64 0.75
C ILE A 64 10.61 5.15 1.05
N PHE A 65 10.03 4.42 0.10
CA PHE A 65 8.72 3.83 0.26
C PHE A 65 8.87 2.36 0.68
N LEU A 66 8.53 2.07 1.94
CA LEU A 66 8.51 0.72 2.49
C LEU A 66 7.07 0.24 2.58
N THR A 67 6.75 -0.84 1.90
CA THR A 67 5.41 -1.40 1.93
C THR A 67 5.45 -2.87 2.30
N GLN A 68 4.55 -3.26 3.18
CA GLN A 68 4.34 -4.64 3.56
C GLN A 68 3.03 -5.12 2.92
N SER A 69 3.16 -6.10 2.03
CA SER A 69 2.00 -6.75 1.43
C SER A 69 1.37 -7.77 2.39
N GLY A 70 0.17 -8.26 2.07
CA GLY A 70 -0.47 -9.34 2.83
C GLY A 70 -1.35 -8.89 4.00
N GLY A 71 -1.51 -7.58 4.21
CA GLY A 71 -2.46 -7.02 5.16
C GLY A 71 -2.21 -7.41 6.62
N PRO A 72 -1.11 -6.96 7.24
CA PRO A 72 -0.89 -7.16 8.67
C PRO A 72 -2.06 -6.60 9.48
N SER A 73 -2.46 -7.31 10.53
CA SER A 73 -3.64 -6.97 11.32
C SER A 73 -3.46 -5.66 12.08
N GLN A 74 -4.16 -4.60 11.68
CA GLN A 74 -4.09 -3.32 12.38
C GLN A 74 -4.59 -3.41 13.82
N ILE A 75 -5.55 -4.29 14.11
CA ILE A 75 -6.11 -4.51 15.46
C ILE A 75 -5.05 -5.09 16.39
N GLU A 76 -4.14 -5.90 15.88
CA GLU A 76 -3.05 -6.49 16.67
C GLU A 76 -1.85 -5.56 16.81
N LEU A 77 -1.66 -4.62 15.90
CA LEU A 77 -0.42 -3.83 15.81
C LEU A 77 -0.59 -2.37 16.22
N PHE A 78 -1.65 -1.71 15.74
CA PHE A 78 -1.77 -0.26 15.83
C PHE A 78 -3.06 0.25 16.47
N ASP A 79 -4.15 -0.51 16.37
CA ASP A 79 -5.49 -0.04 16.66
C ASP A 79 -6.08 -0.74 17.90
N HIS A 80 -5.64 -0.30 19.08
CA HIS A 80 -6.08 -0.86 20.36
C HIS A 80 -7.55 -0.61 20.61
N LYS A 81 -8.35 -1.69 20.64
CA LYS A 81 -9.80 -1.67 20.89
C LYS A 81 -10.19 -2.60 22.06
N PRO A 82 -9.92 -2.19 23.31
CA PRO A 82 -10.15 -3.05 24.48
C PRO A 82 -11.62 -3.44 24.63
N ASP A 83 -12.56 -2.62 24.20
CA ASP A 83 -13.99 -2.91 24.29
C ASP A 83 -14.44 -4.10 23.45
N LEU A 84 -13.67 -4.51 22.44
CA LEU A 84 -13.96 -5.73 21.67
C LEU A 84 -13.97 -6.99 22.54
N MET A 85 -13.28 -6.99 23.70
CA MET A 85 -13.32 -8.09 24.66
C MET A 85 -14.73 -8.36 25.18
N LYS A 86 -15.56 -7.33 25.36
CA LYS A 86 -16.97 -7.46 25.82
C LYS A 86 -17.86 -8.15 24.79
N TRP A 87 -17.42 -8.17 23.54
CA TRP A 87 -18.14 -8.70 22.39
C TRP A 87 -17.51 -9.99 21.82
N ALA A 88 -16.43 -10.48 22.44
CA ALA A 88 -15.72 -11.66 22.01
C ALA A 88 -16.66 -12.84 21.77
N GLY A 89 -16.57 -13.47 20.60
CA GLY A 89 -17.37 -14.62 20.22
C GLY A 89 -18.86 -14.35 19.91
N LYS A 90 -19.31 -13.09 20.05
CA LYS A 90 -20.65 -12.70 19.60
C LYS A 90 -20.64 -12.45 18.09
N GLU A 91 -21.79 -12.63 17.47
CA GLU A 91 -21.93 -12.33 16.03
C GLU A 91 -21.88 -10.82 15.80
N LEU A 92 -21.24 -10.43 14.70
CA LEU A 92 -21.11 -9.02 14.31
C LEU A 92 -22.51 -8.45 14.02
N PRO A 93 -22.96 -7.37 14.71
CA PRO A 93 -24.26 -6.77 14.46
C PRO A 93 -24.36 -6.24 13.01
N GLU A 94 -25.53 -6.41 12.41
CA GLU A 94 -25.78 -5.91 11.04
C GLU A 94 -25.59 -4.40 10.93
N SER A 95 -25.90 -3.64 11.99
CA SER A 95 -25.68 -2.20 12.06
C SER A 95 -24.20 -1.81 11.90
N VAL A 96 -23.27 -2.67 12.31
CA VAL A 96 -21.82 -2.48 12.14
C VAL A 96 -21.34 -3.01 10.82
N ARG A 97 -21.89 -4.12 10.38
CA ARG A 97 -21.60 -4.73 9.09
C ARG A 97 -22.01 -3.82 7.92
N GLY A 98 -23.14 -3.15 8.03
CA GLY A 98 -23.57 -2.09 7.10
C GLY A 98 -23.68 -2.52 5.64
N GLY A 99 -24.05 -3.78 5.36
CA GLY A 99 -24.11 -4.31 4.01
C GLY A 99 -22.72 -4.56 3.35
N GLN A 100 -21.65 -4.56 4.13
CA GLN A 100 -20.30 -4.82 3.61
C GLN A 100 -20.25 -6.19 2.93
N ARG A 101 -19.67 -6.23 1.74
CA ARG A 101 -19.47 -7.44 0.96
C ARG A 101 -18.50 -8.39 1.68
N LEU A 102 -18.88 -9.64 1.82
CA LEU A 102 -18.03 -10.68 2.37
C LEU A 102 -17.23 -11.39 1.27
N THR A 103 -16.09 -11.97 1.64
CA THR A 103 -15.35 -12.85 0.74
C THR A 103 -16.11 -14.15 0.52
N THR A 104 -15.87 -14.83 -0.60
CA THR A 104 -16.48 -16.14 -0.89
C THR A 104 -16.17 -17.18 0.19
N MET A 105 -14.98 -17.08 0.81
CA MET A 105 -14.55 -17.99 1.87
C MET A 105 -15.32 -17.80 3.19
N THR A 106 -15.79 -16.59 3.46
CA THR A 106 -16.42 -16.24 4.73
C THR A 106 -17.93 -16.00 4.62
N ALA A 107 -18.47 -15.94 3.39
CA ALA A 107 -19.87 -15.60 3.14
C ALA A 107 -20.87 -16.55 3.85
N ASN A 108 -20.53 -17.83 3.99
CA ASN A 108 -21.36 -18.85 4.62
C ASN A 108 -20.98 -19.12 6.08
N GLN A 109 -20.13 -18.31 6.67
CA GLN A 109 -19.70 -18.45 8.06
C GLN A 109 -20.29 -17.35 8.93
N LYS A 110 -20.55 -17.68 10.21
CA LYS A 110 -20.89 -16.66 11.20
C LYS A 110 -19.70 -15.71 11.38
N GLN A 111 -19.98 -14.42 11.28
CA GLN A 111 -18.98 -13.38 11.48
C GLN A 111 -18.85 -13.10 12.97
N LEU A 112 -17.96 -13.81 13.65
CA LEU A 112 -17.76 -13.64 15.08
C LEU A 112 -16.73 -12.54 15.37
N ILE A 113 -17.00 -11.73 16.37
CA ILE A 113 -16.09 -10.70 16.84
C ILE A 113 -14.91 -11.35 17.55
N MET A 114 -13.70 -11.05 17.09
CA MET A 114 -12.46 -11.50 17.70
C MET A 114 -11.70 -10.28 18.23
N PRO A 115 -11.48 -10.18 19.55
CA PRO A 115 -10.65 -9.14 20.11
C PRO A 115 -9.18 -9.41 19.85
N SER A 116 -8.35 -8.36 19.94
CA SER A 116 -6.90 -8.50 19.89
C SER A 116 -6.40 -9.38 21.02
N ARG A 117 -5.40 -10.19 20.73
CA ARG A 117 -4.65 -11.01 21.70
C ARG A 117 -3.34 -10.36 22.10
N THR A 118 -2.96 -9.28 21.44
CA THR A 118 -1.71 -8.55 21.63
C THR A 118 -1.82 -7.62 22.84
N LYS A 119 -0.75 -7.54 23.61
CA LYS A 119 -0.61 -6.51 24.65
C LYS A 119 -0.19 -5.21 24.00
N PHE A 120 -0.81 -4.13 24.46
CA PHE A 120 -0.49 -2.79 23.96
C PHE A 120 0.24 -1.98 25.03
N LYS A 121 1.18 -1.14 24.58
CA LYS A 121 1.90 -0.18 25.42
C LYS A 121 1.82 1.20 24.79
N ARG A 122 2.03 2.21 25.62
CA ARG A 122 2.26 3.59 25.19
C ARG A 122 3.76 3.81 25.02
N TYR A 123 4.13 4.46 23.94
CA TYR A 123 5.50 4.74 23.56
C TYR A 123 5.67 6.23 23.27
N GLY A 124 6.88 6.73 23.57
CA GLY A 124 7.27 8.10 23.31
C GLY A 124 6.49 9.14 24.14
N GLU A 125 6.85 10.40 23.94
CA GLU A 125 6.17 11.56 24.54
C GLU A 125 4.80 11.77 23.90
N SER A 126 4.66 11.42 22.61
CA SER A 126 3.38 11.44 21.88
C SER A 126 2.34 10.47 22.46
N GLY A 127 2.78 9.49 23.26
CA GLY A 127 1.93 8.46 23.83
C GLY A 127 1.32 7.51 22.81
N ALA A 128 2.01 7.25 21.70
CA ALA A 128 1.56 6.36 20.64
C ALA A 128 1.29 4.96 21.20
N THR A 129 0.09 4.44 21.00
CA THR A 129 -0.30 3.12 21.47
C THR A 129 -0.02 2.08 20.38
N LEU A 130 0.91 1.16 20.68
CA LEU A 130 1.35 0.12 19.75
C LEU A 130 1.31 -1.26 20.42
N GLY A 131 1.11 -2.30 19.58
CA GLY A 131 1.20 -3.67 20.02
C GLY A 131 2.64 -4.11 20.31
N GLU A 132 2.80 -5.08 21.19
CA GLU A 132 4.11 -5.60 21.63
C GLU A 132 4.98 -6.19 20.50
N TRP A 133 4.37 -6.49 19.36
CA TRP A 133 5.06 -6.98 18.15
C TRP A 133 5.83 -5.89 17.39
N LEU A 134 5.72 -4.63 17.82
CA LEU A 134 6.34 -3.48 17.17
C LEU A 134 7.36 -2.77 18.08
N PRO A 135 8.37 -3.49 18.65
CA PRO A 135 9.30 -2.89 19.60
C PRO A 135 10.10 -1.73 18.98
N TYR A 136 10.61 -1.90 17.77
CA TYR A 136 11.41 -0.89 17.08
C TYR A 136 10.60 0.33 16.63
N HIS A 137 9.31 0.16 16.29
CA HIS A 137 8.43 1.31 16.03
C HIS A 137 8.18 2.10 17.32
N GLY A 138 8.18 1.41 18.46
CA GLY A 138 8.06 2.04 19.77
C GLY A 138 9.25 2.94 20.10
N GLU A 139 10.46 2.54 19.72
CA GLU A 139 11.70 3.31 19.94
C GLU A 139 11.72 4.65 19.18
N VAL A 140 11.07 4.71 18.02
CA VAL A 140 11.00 5.89 17.15
C VAL A 140 9.59 6.48 17.07
N ALA A 141 8.74 6.19 18.04
CA ALA A 141 7.32 6.53 17.99
C ALA A 141 7.04 8.03 17.83
N ASP A 142 7.88 8.88 18.41
CA ASP A 142 7.75 10.33 18.34
C ASP A 142 8.13 10.91 16.98
N GLU A 143 8.88 10.16 16.18
CA GLU A 143 9.26 10.52 14.82
C GLU A 143 8.26 10.01 13.76
N LEU A 144 7.27 9.22 14.18
CA LEU A 144 6.29 8.58 13.30
C LEU A 144 4.92 9.25 13.37
N CYS A 145 4.27 9.33 12.21
CA CYS A 145 2.87 9.71 12.10
C CYS A 145 2.02 8.47 11.78
N PHE A 146 1.16 8.07 12.70
CA PHE A 146 0.28 6.92 12.55
C PHE A 146 -1.09 7.32 11.99
N ILE A 147 -1.34 7.04 10.71
CA ILE A 147 -2.62 7.33 10.06
C ILE A 147 -3.50 6.08 10.14
N LYS A 148 -4.44 6.06 11.08
CA LYS A 148 -5.30 4.89 11.37
C LYS A 148 -6.65 4.93 10.67
N SER A 149 -6.95 5.99 9.94
CA SER A 149 -8.25 6.23 9.28
C SER A 149 -8.30 5.79 7.82
N MET A 150 -7.27 5.10 7.34
CA MET A 150 -7.23 4.62 5.95
C MET A 150 -8.21 3.47 5.77
N VAL A 151 -8.99 3.55 4.69
CA VAL A 151 -9.98 2.54 4.33
C VAL A 151 -9.86 2.16 2.86
N THR A 152 -10.27 0.95 2.54
CA THR A 152 -10.40 0.47 1.16
C THR A 152 -11.70 -0.30 1.02
N ASP A 153 -12.32 -0.20 -0.13
CA ASP A 153 -13.48 -1.00 -0.56
C ASP A 153 -13.07 -2.35 -1.18
N GLN A 154 -11.75 -2.56 -1.32
CA GLN A 154 -11.22 -3.82 -1.85
C GLN A 154 -11.20 -4.91 -0.79
N ILE A 155 -11.74 -6.08 -1.14
CA ILE A 155 -11.81 -7.24 -0.25
C ILE A 155 -10.48 -8.00 -0.21
N ASN A 156 -9.81 -8.12 -1.37
CA ASN A 156 -8.57 -8.88 -1.52
C ASN A 156 -7.34 -7.97 -1.44
N HIS A 157 -6.23 -8.54 -0.97
CA HIS A 157 -4.98 -7.82 -0.77
C HIS A 157 -4.42 -7.21 -2.05
N ALA A 158 -4.38 -7.97 -3.16
CA ALA A 158 -3.79 -7.50 -4.41
C ALA A 158 -4.51 -6.26 -4.98
N PRO A 159 -5.83 -6.23 -5.18
CA PRO A 159 -6.52 -5.02 -5.62
C PRO A 159 -6.46 -3.88 -4.60
N ALA A 160 -6.43 -4.17 -3.28
CA ALA A 160 -6.23 -3.15 -2.25
C ALA A 160 -4.86 -2.50 -2.37
N MET A 161 -3.80 -3.29 -2.58
CA MET A 161 -2.46 -2.78 -2.82
C MET A 161 -2.35 -1.97 -4.11
N THR A 162 -3.00 -2.42 -5.19
CA THR A 162 -3.05 -1.67 -6.44
C THR A 162 -3.69 -0.30 -6.22
N LYS A 163 -4.84 -0.26 -5.56
CA LYS A 163 -5.51 1.00 -5.22
C LYS A 163 -4.63 1.90 -4.36
N PHE A 164 -3.97 1.34 -3.36
CA PHE A 164 -3.08 2.09 -2.48
C PHE A 164 -1.88 2.69 -3.22
N LEU A 165 -1.27 1.94 -4.14
CA LEU A 165 -0.08 2.37 -4.87
C LEU A 165 -0.38 3.30 -6.05
N THR A 166 -1.54 3.18 -6.67
CA THR A 166 -1.90 3.89 -7.91
C THR A 166 -3.02 4.90 -7.75
N GLY A 167 -3.77 4.83 -6.65
CA GLY A 167 -4.99 5.61 -6.45
C GLY A 167 -6.18 5.11 -7.28
N HIS A 168 -6.02 4.04 -8.04
CA HIS A 168 -7.05 3.51 -8.95
C HIS A 168 -7.32 2.03 -8.72
N GLN A 169 -8.57 1.62 -8.93
CA GLN A 169 -8.96 0.21 -9.00
C GLN A 169 -8.68 -0.33 -10.41
N LEU A 170 -8.25 -1.56 -10.49
CA LEU A 170 -8.25 -2.32 -11.74
C LEU A 170 -9.63 -2.90 -12.00
#